data_b483d452dc30fbcbf019732a2c15a809
#
_entry.id   b483d452dc30fbcbf019732a2c15a809
#
_cell.length_a   1.000
_cell.length_b   1.000
_cell.length_c   1.000
_cell.angle_alpha   90.00
_cell.angle_beta   90.00
_cell.angle_gamma   90.00
#
_symmetry.space_group_name_H-M   'P 1'
#
loop_
_entity.id
_entity.type
_entity.pdbx_description
1 polymer ?
#
loop_
_entity_poly.entity_id
_entity_poly.type
_entity_poly.pdbx_seq_one_letter_code
_entity_poly.pdbx_strand_id
1 'polypeptide(L)'
;MIRSLDEIIAKGPFLGEQVKGRVNAGLGMAAEPDMEFYKRVVNLYDNMTFDLSQDSNKQVTVVQHVTDLLIECGYDPQFDGIQTICGINIYPPQYFNPQDFKTGVITLTENTYTIHHFAESWKTPIERKLHNMEVVMNRKYGSKGAKLAYIIGLPYWVYKKMKTTGIKGVVVTARKKNNGKQIKM
;
A
#
# COMPACT_ATOMS: atom_id res chain seq x y z
N MET A 1 -1.74 7.04 17.62
CA MET A 1 -2.07 5.90 18.49
C MET A 1 -3.33 6.26 19.26
N ILE A 2 -4.31 5.37 19.33
CA ILE A 2 -5.61 5.57 20.01
C ILE A 2 -5.64 4.82 21.34
N ARG A 3 -5.08 3.59 21.35
CA ARG A 3 -4.98 2.72 22.52
C ARG A 3 -3.55 2.21 22.66
N SER A 4 -3.17 1.80 23.90
CA SER A 4 -1.90 1.12 24.10
C SER A 4 -1.83 -0.18 23.30
N LEU A 5 -0.65 -0.50 22.79
CA LEU A 5 -0.39 -1.77 22.11
C LEU A 5 -0.04 -2.92 23.05
N ASP A 6 -0.01 -2.69 24.37
CA ASP A 6 0.43 -3.69 25.35
C ASP A 6 -0.36 -4.99 25.26
N GLU A 7 -1.69 -4.90 25.06
CA GLU A 7 -2.55 -6.07 24.87
C GLU A 7 -2.21 -6.89 23.60
N ILE A 8 -1.79 -6.19 22.52
CA ILE A 8 -1.38 -6.84 21.26
C ILE A 8 -0.01 -7.47 21.43
N ILE A 9 0.93 -6.72 22.01
CA ILE A 9 2.31 -7.17 22.24
C ILE A 9 2.33 -8.39 23.17
N ALA A 10 1.50 -8.41 24.20
CA ALA A 10 1.39 -9.54 25.12
C ALA A 10 0.93 -10.85 24.44
N LYS A 11 0.30 -10.76 23.25
CA LYS A 11 -0.11 -11.92 22.44
C LYS A 11 0.99 -12.45 21.53
N GLY A 12 2.18 -11.86 21.58
CA GLY A 12 3.36 -12.26 20.80
C GLY A 12 3.56 -11.46 19.51
N PRO A 13 4.40 -11.95 18.61
CA PRO A 13 4.73 -11.29 17.35
C PRO A 13 3.50 -10.96 16.52
N PHE A 14 3.51 -9.78 15.89
CA PHE A 14 2.38 -9.38 15.06
C PHE A 14 2.77 -8.53 13.84
N LEU A 15 1.89 -8.54 12.85
CA LEU A 15 1.84 -7.66 11.69
C LEU A 15 0.40 -7.21 11.45
N GLY A 16 0.21 -6.12 10.70
CA GLY A 16 -1.11 -5.62 10.32
C GLY A 16 -1.35 -5.63 8.80
N GLU A 17 -2.58 -5.88 8.41
CA GLU A 17 -3.02 -5.65 7.04
C GLU A 17 -3.25 -4.15 6.77
N GLN A 18 -2.72 -3.67 5.65
CA GLN A 18 -3.02 -2.31 5.16
C GLN A 18 -4.42 -2.22 4.54
N VAL A 19 -4.76 -3.23 3.79
CA VAL A 19 -6.10 -3.55 3.28
C VAL A 19 -6.22 -5.07 3.32
N LYS A 20 -7.42 -5.60 3.28
CA LYS A 20 -7.64 -7.05 3.32
C LYS A 20 -6.71 -7.77 2.33
N GLY A 21 -5.99 -8.75 2.83
CA GLY A 21 -5.06 -9.58 2.06
C GLY A 21 -3.73 -8.92 1.69
N ARG A 22 -3.39 -7.76 2.28
CA ARG A 22 -2.12 -7.04 2.02
C ARG A 22 -1.48 -6.64 3.34
N VAL A 23 -0.47 -7.38 3.75
CA VAL A 23 0.23 -7.19 5.02
C VAL A 23 1.33 -6.14 4.87
N ASN A 24 1.34 -5.15 5.77
CA ASN A 24 2.30 -4.06 5.77
C ASN A 24 2.99 -3.92 7.13
N ALA A 25 4.27 -4.28 7.21
CA ALA A 25 5.08 -4.12 8.41
C ALA A 25 5.26 -2.65 8.86
N GLY A 26 5.05 -1.68 7.97
CA GLY A 26 5.12 -0.25 8.29
C GLY A 26 3.94 0.29 9.10
N LEU A 27 2.87 -0.48 9.30
CA LEU A 27 1.73 -0.09 10.16
C LEU A 27 2.04 -0.30 11.65
N GLY A 28 2.91 -1.21 11.95
CA GLY A 28 3.31 -1.67 13.26
C GLY A 28 3.68 -3.13 13.22
N MET A 29 4.72 -3.50 13.92
CA MET A 29 5.17 -4.87 14.03
C MET A 29 5.76 -5.12 15.41
N ALA A 30 5.63 -6.35 15.91
CA ALA A 30 6.44 -6.89 16.97
C ALA A 30 7.04 -8.21 16.50
N ALA A 31 8.26 -8.48 16.93
CA ALA A 31 9.00 -9.67 16.58
C ALA A 31 9.84 -10.13 17.78
N GLU A 32 10.10 -11.42 17.82
CA GLU A 32 11.11 -11.99 18.69
C GLU A 32 12.46 -12.07 17.97
N PRO A 33 13.58 -12.11 18.67
CA PRO A 33 14.87 -12.36 18.06
C PRO A 33 14.86 -13.65 17.24
N ASP A 34 15.63 -13.68 16.18
CA ASP A 34 15.92 -14.88 15.36
C ASP A 34 14.72 -15.54 14.68
N MET A 35 13.57 -14.88 14.54
CA MET A 35 12.43 -15.42 13.80
C MET A 35 12.78 -15.74 12.34
N GLU A 36 12.54 -16.97 11.93
CA GLU A 36 12.89 -17.48 10.59
C GLU A 36 12.19 -16.70 9.47
N PHE A 37 10.96 -16.27 9.69
CA PHE A 37 10.23 -15.46 8.72
C PHE A 37 10.99 -14.17 8.38
N TYR A 38 11.50 -13.44 9.38
CA TYR A 38 12.22 -12.20 9.14
C TYR A 38 13.62 -12.43 8.54
N LYS A 39 14.27 -13.56 8.84
CA LYS A 39 15.49 -13.97 8.13
C LYS A 39 15.23 -14.18 6.65
N ARG A 40 14.10 -14.80 6.29
CA ARG A 40 13.70 -14.96 4.88
C ARG A 40 13.45 -13.60 4.20
N VAL A 41 12.81 -12.64 4.90
CA VAL A 41 12.61 -11.28 4.39
C VAL A 41 13.96 -10.60 4.14
N VAL A 42 14.90 -10.65 5.07
CA VAL A 42 16.24 -10.06 4.92
C VAL A 42 16.98 -10.71 3.75
N ASN A 43 17.03 -12.02 3.69
CA ASN A 43 17.70 -12.77 2.60
C ASN A 43 17.11 -12.43 1.22
N LEU A 44 15.81 -12.18 1.13
CA LEU A 44 15.20 -11.74 -0.12
C LEU A 44 15.78 -10.39 -0.58
N TYR A 45 15.95 -9.43 0.33
CA TYR A 45 16.51 -8.11 0.02
C TYR A 45 18.02 -8.17 -0.27
N ASP A 46 18.77 -9.02 0.41
CA ASP A 46 20.22 -9.21 0.17
C ASP A 46 20.51 -9.70 -1.26
N ASN A 47 19.56 -10.41 -1.86
CA ASN A 47 19.68 -10.92 -3.23
C ASN A 47 19.01 -10.00 -4.29
N MET A 48 18.49 -8.85 -3.87
CA MET A 48 17.83 -7.90 -4.79
C MET A 48 18.76 -6.76 -5.18
N THR A 49 18.73 -6.40 -6.47
CA THR A 49 19.36 -5.18 -6.96
C THR A 49 18.29 -4.12 -7.16
N PHE A 50 18.44 -2.97 -6.50
CA PHE A 50 17.55 -1.84 -6.69
C PHE A 50 17.89 -1.10 -7.99
N ASP A 51 17.05 -1.23 -8.99
CA ASP A 51 17.23 -0.58 -10.29
C ASP A 51 16.41 0.72 -10.38
N LEU A 52 17.11 1.86 -10.25
CA LEU A 52 16.53 3.20 -10.37
C LEU A 52 16.00 3.51 -11.78
N SER A 53 16.43 2.76 -12.80
CA SER A 53 15.97 2.97 -14.19
C SER A 53 14.59 2.38 -14.45
N GLN A 54 14.11 1.48 -13.59
CA GLN A 54 12.79 0.90 -13.72
C GLN A 54 11.69 1.90 -13.34
N ASP A 55 10.60 1.86 -14.10
CA ASP A 55 9.38 2.62 -13.77
C ASP A 55 8.92 2.24 -12.34
N SER A 56 8.79 3.24 -11.47
CA SER A 56 8.37 3.06 -10.06
C SER A 56 7.10 2.21 -9.91
N ASN A 57 6.27 2.14 -10.94
CA ASN A 57 5.08 1.28 -10.97
C ASN A 57 5.39 -0.21 -11.17
N LYS A 58 6.63 -0.58 -11.47
CA LYS A 58 7.08 -1.96 -11.64
C LYS A 58 7.87 -2.46 -10.44
N GLN A 59 8.25 -1.58 -9.53
CA GLN A 59 8.96 -1.97 -8.33
C GLN A 59 7.98 -2.68 -7.39
N VAL A 60 8.35 -3.89 -7.01
CA VAL A 60 7.61 -4.64 -6.00
C VAL A 60 7.86 -3.98 -4.65
N THR A 61 6.80 -3.68 -3.91
CA THR A 61 6.91 -3.01 -2.62
C THR A 61 7.18 -4.01 -1.49
N VAL A 62 7.68 -3.53 -0.35
CA VAL A 62 7.82 -4.35 0.86
C VAL A 62 6.50 -5.02 1.25
N VAL A 63 5.37 -4.34 1.06
CA VAL A 63 4.03 -4.89 1.31
C VAL A 63 3.78 -6.13 0.45
N GLN A 64 4.15 -6.09 -0.82
CA GLN A 64 3.99 -7.25 -1.71
C GLN A 64 4.91 -8.39 -1.30
N HIS A 65 6.20 -8.13 -1.08
CA HIS A 65 7.17 -9.15 -0.69
C HIS A 65 6.81 -9.85 0.61
N VAL A 66 6.44 -9.09 1.64
CA VAL A 66 6.02 -9.64 2.93
C VAL A 66 4.73 -10.45 2.77
N THR A 67 3.77 -9.96 2.00
CA THR A 67 2.51 -10.68 1.75
C THR A 67 2.76 -11.99 1.01
N ASP A 68 3.58 -11.99 -0.05
CA ASP A 68 3.89 -13.18 -0.83
C ASP A 68 4.59 -14.25 0.02
N LEU A 69 5.57 -13.87 0.85
CA LEU A 69 6.22 -14.78 1.79
C LEU A 69 5.25 -15.35 2.83
N LEU A 70 4.28 -14.56 3.31
CA LEU A 70 3.25 -15.06 4.23
C LEU A 70 2.31 -16.05 3.52
N ILE A 71 1.94 -15.80 2.26
CA ILE A 71 1.13 -16.75 1.45
C ILE A 71 1.87 -18.08 1.31
N GLU A 72 3.18 -18.07 1.05
CA GLU A 72 4.00 -19.28 1.03
C GLU A 72 3.99 -20.02 2.38
N CYS A 73 3.78 -19.31 3.50
CA CYS A 73 3.63 -19.88 4.84
C CYS A 73 2.19 -20.32 5.18
N GLY A 74 1.23 -20.15 4.26
CA GLY A 74 -0.16 -20.58 4.43
C GLY A 74 -1.12 -19.44 4.83
N TYR A 75 -0.72 -18.17 4.70
CA TYR A 75 -1.64 -17.04 4.89
C TYR A 75 -2.71 -17.04 3.80
N ASP A 76 -3.98 -16.96 4.23
CA ASP A 76 -5.13 -16.83 3.33
C ASP A 76 -5.56 -15.35 3.23
N PRO A 77 -5.33 -14.67 2.08
CA PRO A 77 -5.73 -13.28 1.88
C PRO A 77 -7.24 -13.04 1.91
N GLN A 78 -8.06 -14.09 1.83
CA GLN A 78 -9.53 -13.97 1.81
C GLN A 78 -10.15 -14.22 3.19
N PHE A 79 -9.41 -14.77 4.14
CA PHE A 79 -9.91 -15.04 5.48
C PHE A 79 -10.33 -13.75 6.21
N ASP A 80 -11.46 -13.81 6.91
CA ASP A 80 -11.94 -12.71 7.76
C ASP A 80 -11.60 -13.03 9.22
N GLY A 81 -10.56 -12.38 9.75
CA GLY A 81 -10.15 -12.55 11.13
C GLY A 81 -8.65 -12.49 11.32
N ILE A 82 -8.21 -12.76 12.54
CA ILE A 82 -6.78 -12.85 12.89
C ILE A 82 -6.27 -14.23 12.49
N GLN A 83 -5.15 -14.27 11.75
CA GLN A 83 -4.47 -15.50 11.40
C GLN A 83 -3.12 -15.55 12.11
N THR A 84 -2.71 -16.72 12.59
CA THR A 84 -1.36 -16.94 13.12
C THR A 84 -0.55 -17.72 12.10
N ILE A 85 0.40 -17.07 11.44
CA ILE A 85 1.20 -17.61 10.34
C ILE A 85 2.68 -17.50 10.68
N CYS A 86 3.42 -18.59 10.62
CA CYS A 86 4.85 -18.66 11.00
C CYS A 86 5.13 -18.05 12.38
N GLY A 87 4.22 -18.23 13.37
CA GLY A 87 4.34 -17.66 14.71
C GLY A 87 4.03 -16.16 14.80
N ILE A 88 3.47 -15.56 13.76
CA ILE A 88 3.12 -14.14 13.68
C ILE A 88 1.60 -13.98 13.58
N ASN A 89 1.01 -13.18 14.45
CA ASN A 89 -0.40 -12.83 14.41
C ASN A 89 -0.64 -11.73 13.37
N ILE A 90 -1.40 -12.04 12.33
CA ILE A 90 -1.76 -11.08 11.27
C ILE A 90 -3.12 -10.48 11.60
N TYR A 91 -3.15 -9.19 11.90
CA TYR A 91 -4.35 -8.47 12.29
C TYR A 91 -5.03 -7.80 11.09
N PRO A 92 -6.38 -7.90 10.96
CA PRO A 92 -7.15 -7.21 9.92
C PRO A 92 -6.99 -5.67 9.94
N PRO A 93 -7.34 -4.97 8.83
CA PRO A 93 -7.07 -3.54 8.69
C PRO A 93 -7.63 -2.65 9.82
N GLN A 94 -8.81 -2.99 10.37
CA GLN A 94 -9.44 -2.18 11.42
C GLN A 94 -8.60 -2.03 12.70
N TYR A 95 -7.59 -2.87 12.91
CA TYR A 95 -6.71 -2.79 14.08
C TYR A 95 -5.70 -1.64 13.98
N PHE A 96 -5.08 -1.45 12.80
CA PHE A 96 -3.97 -0.50 12.65
C PHE A 96 -4.18 0.51 11.53
N ASN A 97 -5.05 0.23 10.57
CA ASN A 97 -5.31 1.06 9.40
C ASN A 97 -6.81 1.21 9.08
N PRO A 98 -7.60 1.84 9.98
CA PRO A 98 -9.04 2.02 9.80
C PRO A 98 -9.37 3.08 8.74
N GLN A 99 -8.39 3.73 8.11
CA GLN A 99 -8.59 4.77 7.11
C GLN A 99 -8.63 4.18 5.71
N ASP A 100 -9.73 4.40 5.01
CA ASP A 100 -9.81 4.07 3.58
C ASP A 100 -8.94 5.03 2.76
N PHE A 101 -7.97 4.49 2.05
CA PHE A 101 -7.00 5.28 1.26
C PHE A 101 -7.65 6.11 0.15
N LYS A 102 -8.76 5.63 -0.44
CA LYS A 102 -9.39 6.29 -1.59
C LYS A 102 -10.33 7.42 -1.19
N THR A 103 -10.99 7.30 -0.04
CA THR A 103 -11.98 8.27 0.44
C THR A 103 -11.49 9.08 1.63
N GLY A 104 -10.42 8.60 2.30
CA GLY A 104 -9.90 9.18 3.53
C GLY A 104 -10.87 9.05 4.71
N VAL A 105 -11.94 8.27 4.58
CA VAL A 105 -12.88 8.01 5.68
C VAL A 105 -12.21 7.13 6.70
N ILE A 106 -12.32 7.49 7.98
CA ILE A 106 -11.80 6.72 9.12
C ILE A 106 -13.00 6.05 9.79
N THR A 107 -12.98 4.72 9.87
CA THR A 107 -14.00 3.93 10.56
C THR A 107 -13.37 3.28 11.79
N LEU A 108 -13.57 3.90 12.95
CA LEU A 108 -13.06 3.37 14.22
C LEU A 108 -13.98 2.24 14.71
N THR A 109 -13.36 1.21 15.28
CA THR A 109 -14.01 0.11 15.98
C THR A 109 -13.42 -0.05 17.35
N GLU A 110 -14.00 -0.91 18.19
CA GLU A 110 -13.42 -1.30 19.48
C GLU A 110 -12.05 -1.98 19.34
N ASN A 111 -11.76 -2.52 18.17
CA ASN A 111 -10.49 -3.17 17.85
C ASN A 111 -9.42 -2.21 17.30
N THR A 112 -9.69 -0.92 17.20
CA THR A 112 -8.74 0.03 16.61
C THR A 112 -7.70 0.50 17.63
N TYR A 113 -6.43 0.26 17.34
CA TYR A 113 -5.28 0.67 18.16
C TYR A 113 -4.54 1.87 17.58
N THR A 114 -4.38 1.91 16.27
CA THR A 114 -3.67 3.01 15.58
C THR A 114 -4.41 3.46 14.33
N ILE A 115 -4.04 4.64 13.82
CA ILE A 115 -4.48 5.12 12.49
C ILE A 115 -3.24 5.43 11.67
N HIS A 116 -3.15 4.83 10.49
CA HIS A 116 -2.16 5.19 9.48
C HIS A 116 -2.74 6.26 8.57
N HIS A 117 -2.21 7.50 8.68
CA HIS A 117 -2.77 8.67 7.99
C HIS A 117 -2.33 8.84 6.53
N PHE A 118 -1.55 7.93 5.97
CA PHE A 118 -1.05 8.03 4.58
C PHE A 118 -0.45 9.41 4.26
N ALA A 119 0.40 9.94 5.15
CA ALA A 119 0.98 11.28 5.03
C ALA A 119 1.81 11.48 3.75
N GLU A 120 2.26 10.39 3.12
CA GLU A 120 2.98 10.37 1.84
C GLU A 120 4.11 11.43 1.79
N SER A 121 4.91 11.49 2.87
CA SER A 121 5.97 12.50 3.06
C SER A 121 7.02 12.52 1.94
N TRP A 122 7.16 11.41 1.20
CA TRP A 122 8.04 11.29 0.04
C TRP A 122 7.49 11.97 -1.24
N LYS A 123 6.22 12.33 -1.27
CA LYS A 123 5.61 13.06 -2.38
C LYS A 123 5.91 14.55 -2.30
N THR A 124 6.00 15.19 -3.46
CA THR A 124 6.12 16.65 -3.55
C THR A 124 4.84 17.34 -3.04
N PRO A 125 4.91 18.62 -2.63
CA PRO A 125 3.72 19.36 -2.20
C PRO A 125 2.58 19.37 -3.23
N ILE A 126 2.92 19.44 -4.51
CA ILE A 126 1.93 19.41 -5.61
C ILE A 126 1.26 18.03 -5.68
N GLU A 127 2.04 16.96 -5.60
CA GLU A 127 1.49 15.59 -5.63
C GLU A 127 0.57 15.30 -4.45
N ARG A 128 0.93 15.78 -3.27
CA ARG A 128 0.05 15.69 -2.09
C ARG A 128 -1.25 16.47 -2.28
N LYS A 129 -1.19 17.68 -2.86
CA LYS A 129 -2.41 18.45 -3.18
C LYS A 129 -3.30 17.74 -4.19
N LEU A 130 -2.72 17.16 -5.24
CA LEU A 130 -3.46 16.40 -6.25
C LEU A 130 -4.10 15.15 -5.64
N HIS A 131 -3.38 14.42 -4.80
CA HIS A 131 -3.92 13.27 -4.10
C HIS A 131 -5.06 13.66 -3.15
N ASN A 132 -4.87 14.70 -2.33
CA ASN A 132 -5.92 15.19 -1.43
C ASN A 132 -7.17 15.62 -2.21
N MET A 133 -7.01 16.27 -3.34
CA MET A 133 -8.12 16.63 -4.22
C MET A 133 -8.86 15.37 -4.72
N GLU A 134 -8.11 14.35 -5.15
CA GLU A 134 -8.70 13.06 -5.58
C GLU A 134 -9.49 12.40 -4.46
N VAL A 135 -8.95 12.33 -3.24
CA VAL A 135 -9.61 11.78 -2.05
C VAL A 135 -10.91 12.54 -1.73
N VAL A 136 -10.87 13.88 -1.70
CA VAL A 136 -12.05 14.71 -1.44
C VAL A 136 -13.11 14.55 -2.51
N MET A 137 -12.72 14.56 -3.77
CA MET A 137 -13.62 14.40 -4.91
C MET A 137 -14.23 13.00 -4.94
N ASN A 138 -13.44 11.97 -4.62
CA ASN A 138 -13.92 10.59 -4.54
C ASN A 138 -14.93 10.41 -3.39
N ARG A 139 -14.66 10.99 -2.23
CA ARG A 139 -15.58 10.99 -1.07
C ARG A 139 -16.92 11.62 -1.44
N LYS A 140 -16.89 12.76 -2.15
CA LYS A 140 -18.12 13.55 -2.44
C LYS A 140 -18.92 13.01 -3.63
N TYR A 141 -18.23 12.53 -4.67
CA TYR A 141 -18.83 12.19 -5.96
C TYR A 141 -18.52 10.75 -6.43
N GLY A 142 -17.94 9.93 -5.57
CA GLY A 142 -17.54 8.56 -5.90
C GLY A 142 -16.50 8.50 -7.03
N SER A 143 -16.50 7.41 -7.77
CA SER A 143 -15.53 7.17 -8.85
C SER A 143 -15.54 8.23 -9.96
N LYS A 144 -16.66 8.93 -10.17
CA LYS A 144 -16.77 10.04 -11.12
C LYS A 144 -15.93 11.24 -10.66
N GLY A 145 -15.99 11.55 -9.35
CA GLY A 145 -15.17 12.60 -8.75
C GLY A 145 -13.67 12.29 -8.82
N ALA A 146 -13.28 11.05 -8.51
CA ALA A 146 -11.89 10.62 -8.63
C ALA A 146 -11.36 10.74 -10.08
N LYS A 147 -12.18 10.35 -11.07
CA LYS A 147 -11.81 10.53 -12.50
C LYS A 147 -11.64 11.99 -12.88
N LEU A 148 -12.52 12.88 -12.40
CA LEU A 148 -12.41 14.31 -12.68
C LEU A 148 -11.14 14.89 -12.04
N ALA A 149 -10.86 14.56 -10.78
CA ALA A 149 -9.62 14.98 -10.11
C ALA A 149 -8.37 14.50 -10.85
N TYR A 150 -8.36 13.26 -11.32
CA TYR A 150 -7.28 12.72 -12.16
C TYR A 150 -7.10 13.53 -13.45
N ILE A 151 -8.20 13.88 -14.15
CA ILE A 151 -8.15 14.69 -15.38
C ILE A 151 -7.55 16.07 -15.10
N ILE A 152 -7.94 16.71 -14.00
CA ILE A 152 -7.38 18.01 -13.56
C ILE A 152 -5.87 17.90 -13.30
N GLY A 153 -5.43 16.79 -12.68
CA GLY A 153 -4.01 16.54 -12.42
C GLY A 153 -3.18 16.09 -13.62
N LEU A 154 -3.84 15.72 -14.74
CA LEU A 154 -3.17 15.13 -15.91
C LEU A 154 -2.01 15.98 -16.47
N PRO A 155 -2.14 17.32 -16.62
CA PRO A 155 -1.05 18.14 -17.14
C PRO A 155 0.23 18.02 -16.30
N TYR A 156 0.10 18.00 -14.97
CA TYR A 156 1.23 17.80 -14.06
C TYR A 156 1.87 16.42 -14.24
N TRP A 157 1.07 15.35 -14.32
CA TRP A 157 1.59 13.99 -14.49
C TRP A 157 2.29 13.80 -15.84
N VAL A 158 1.75 14.40 -16.90
CA VAL A 158 2.40 14.42 -18.23
C VAL A 158 3.74 15.17 -18.17
N TYR A 159 3.76 16.37 -17.58
CA TYR A 159 4.98 17.16 -17.39
C TYR A 159 6.04 16.39 -16.59
N LYS A 160 5.65 15.82 -15.44
CA LYS A 160 6.56 15.01 -14.60
C LYS A 160 7.15 13.84 -15.40
N LYS A 161 6.32 13.13 -16.15
CA LYS A 161 6.77 12.01 -16.97
C LYS A 161 7.69 12.43 -18.11
N MET A 162 7.40 13.55 -18.76
CA MET A 162 8.30 14.13 -19.78
C MET A 162 9.67 14.46 -19.20
N LYS A 163 9.71 15.01 -17.98
CA LYS A 163 10.96 15.34 -17.28
C LYS A 163 11.77 14.09 -16.89
N THR A 164 11.13 13.00 -16.53
CA THR A 164 11.80 11.77 -16.04
C THR A 164 12.15 10.78 -17.16
N THR A 165 11.32 10.62 -18.18
CA THR A 165 11.46 9.59 -19.23
C THR A 165 11.58 10.16 -20.65
N GLY A 166 11.58 11.50 -20.79
CA GLY A 166 11.54 12.18 -22.09
C GLY A 166 10.22 12.00 -22.85
N ILE A 167 10.11 12.67 -23.98
CA ILE A 167 8.89 12.62 -24.84
C ILE A 167 8.58 11.20 -25.30
N LYS A 168 9.61 10.39 -25.63
CA LYS A 168 9.43 8.99 -26.05
C LYS A 168 8.73 8.14 -24.98
N GLY A 169 9.04 8.34 -23.71
CA GLY A 169 8.41 7.62 -22.61
C GLY A 169 6.92 7.93 -22.43
N VAL A 170 6.51 9.18 -22.69
CA VAL A 170 5.09 9.59 -22.66
C VAL A 170 4.30 8.90 -23.79
N VAL A 171 4.84 8.89 -25.00
CA VAL A 171 4.19 8.28 -26.18
C VAL A 171 4.02 6.76 -26.00
N VAL A 172 5.04 6.07 -25.49
CA VAL A 172 4.98 4.61 -25.22
C VAL A 172 3.88 4.28 -24.20
N THR A 173 3.74 5.10 -23.17
CA THR A 173 2.70 4.87 -22.14
C THR A 173 1.30 5.12 -22.67
N ALA A 174 1.11 6.15 -23.50
CA ALA A 174 -0.18 6.43 -24.15
C ALA A 174 -0.61 5.27 -25.06
N ARG A 175 0.33 4.73 -25.86
CA ARG A 175 0.08 3.55 -26.73
C ARG A 175 -0.29 2.28 -25.96
N LYS A 176 0.41 1.97 -24.87
CA LYS A 176 0.09 0.80 -24.01
C LYS A 176 -1.31 0.90 -23.38
N LYS A 177 -1.74 2.11 -23.01
CA LYS A 177 -3.06 2.34 -22.42
C LYS A 177 -4.19 2.18 -23.43
N ASN A 178 -3.94 2.49 -24.71
CA ASN A 178 -4.89 2.26 -25.81
C ASN A 178 -4.98 0.77 -26.20
N ASN A 179 -3.86 0.07 -26.29
CA ASN A 179 -3.85 -1.36 -26.63
C ASN A 179 -4.46 -2.23 -25.53
N GLY A 180 -4.33 -1.85 -24.26
CA GLY A 180 -4.98 -2.56 -23.14
C GLY A 180 -6.50 -2.39 -23.07
N LYS A 181 -7.08 -1.44 -23.82
CA LYS A 181 -8.54 -1.29 -23.97
C LYS A 181 -9.15 -2.16 -25.08
N GLN A 182 -8.34 -2.60 -26.04
CA GLN A 182 -8.81 -3.47 -27.15
C GLN A 182 -8.89 -4.95 -26.78
N ILE A 183 -8.30 -5.39 -25.66
CA ILE A 183 -8.32 -6.81 -25.21
C ILE A 183 -9.47 -7.11 -24.23
N LYS A 184 -10.35 -6.15 -23.95
CA LYS A 184 -11.53 -6.30 -23.08
C LYS A 184 -12.85 -6.04 -23.80
N MET A 185 -12.96 -6.50 -25.04
CA MET A 185 -14.23 -6.72 -25.75
C MET A 185 -14.44 -8.20 -25.95
#